data_e3dd075fed00701e65f433eb8b63a1a2
#
_entry.id   e3dd075fed00701e65f433eb8b63a1a2
#
_cell.length_a   1.000
_cell.length_b   1.000
_cell.length_c   1.000
_cell.angle_alpha   90.00
_cell.angle_beta   90.00
_cell.angle_gamma   90.00
#
_symmetry.space_group_name_H-M   'P 1'
#
loop_
_entity.id
_entity.type
_entity.pdbx_description
1 polymer ?
#
loop_
_entity_poly.entity_id
_entity_poly.type
_entity_poly.pdbx_seq_one_letter_code
_entity_poly.pdbx_strand_id
1 'polypeptide(L)'
;MSRLATKNILITGGNSGIGPAPAQEFDREGARVAVKLDHVTRTYRRDEFEVRALDDISLTIPTQGFVAIMGPSGSGKTTLLNLVAGIDHATSGSVMVGEEEITTMNERELAAWRARHIGLVFQFYNLLPVLTAFENVELPLLLTHLSKAERKTHVESALQAVGLADRMDHYPRQLSGGQEQRVAIARAIVTDPTILVADEPTGDLDAKSAEDILLLLTQLNRQFHKTIVMVTHDPRSERFVDTVYRLDKGVFIGSEKGGMSDHTTGLVAPAE
;
A
#
# COMPACT_ATOMS: atom_id res chain seq x y z
N MET A 1 26.11 15.42 -13.42
CA MET A 1 24.78 16.04 -13.31
C MET A 1 23.81 14.96 -12.85
N SER A 2 23.17 15.23 -11.77
CA SER A 2 22.61 14.32 -10.77
C SER A 2 21.44 13.45 -11.27
N ARG A 3 21.54 12.13 -11.05
CA ARG A 3 20.43 11.14 -11.19
C ARG A 3 19.22 11.40 -10.28
N LEU A 4 19.26 12.46 -9.46
CA LEU A 4 18.19 12.85 -8.52
C LEU A 4 17.08 13.67 -9.17
N ALA A 5 17.30 14.31 -10.32
CA ALA A 5 16.31 15.15 -10.98
C ALA A 5 15.12 14.33 -11.54
N THR A 6 15.36 13.07 -11.93
CA THR A 6 14.31 12.19 -12.49
C THR A 6 13.43 11.56 -11.40
N LYS A 7 13.91 11.49 -10.15
CA LYS A 7 13.16 10.91 -9.02
C LYS A 7 12.06 11.85 -8.49
N ASN A 8 12.21 13.16 -8.72
CA ASN A 8 11.23 14.14 -8.25
C ASN A 8 9.95 14.22 -9.11
N ILE A 9 9.94 13.63 -10.31
CA ILE A 9 8.80 13.72 -11.22
C ILE A 9 7.60 12.89 -10.71
N LEU A 10 7.85 11.76 -10.06
CA LEU A 10 6.78 10.97 -9.42
C LEU A 10 6.12 11.70 -8.23
N ILE A 11 6.90 12.55 -7.54
CA ILE A 11 6.46 13.27 -6.34
C ILE A 11 5.86 14.64 -6.70
N THR A 12 6.37 15.30 -7.75
CA THR A 12 5.98 16.66 -8.10
C THR A 12 4.86 16.74 -9.15
N GLY A 13 4.60 15.69 -9.89
CA GLY A 13 3.55 15.66 -10.92
C GLY A 13 2.13 15.64 -10.35
N GLY A 14 1.93 15.26 -9.10
CA GLY A 14 0.63 15.26 -8.42
C GLY A 14 0.21 16.64 -7.84
N ASN A 15 1.12 17.61 -7.82
CA ASN A 15 0.88 18.85 -7.07
C ASN A 15 0.43 20.05 -7.90
N SER A 16 0.11 19.87 -9.18
CA SER A 16 -0.46 20.92 -10.00
C SER A 16 -2.00 20.87 -9.99
N GLY A 17 -2.62 21.20 -8.85
CA GLY A 17 -4.07 21.37 -8.81
C GLY A 17 -4.76 21.19 -7.48
N ILE A 18 -4.04 20.88 -6.40
CA ILE A 18 -4.62 20.82 -5.06
C ILE A 18 -3.99 21.93 -4.24
N GLY A 19 -4.82 22.85 -3.73
CA GLY A 19 -4.41 23.94 -2.85
C GLY A 19 -3.68 23.43 -1.59
N PRO A 20 -3.13 24.35 -0.77
CA PRO A 20 -2.35 23.97 0.41
C PRO A 20 -3.14 23.01 1.28
N ALA A 21 -2.48 21.92 1.67
CA ALA A 21 -3.06 20.93 2.57
C ALA A 21 -3.55 21.59 3.84
N PRO A 22 -4.77 21.27 4.34
CA PRO A 22 -5.28 21.82 5.59
C PRO A 22 -4.40 21.43 6.80
N ALA A 23 -4.57 22.16 7.88
CA ALA A 23 -3.78 22.05 9.09
C ALA A 23 -3.77 20.61 9.66
N GLN A 24 -2.58 20.19 10.06
CA GLN A 24 -2.23 18.83 10.41
C GLN A 24 -2.59 18.51 11.86
N GLU A 25 -3.29 17.43 12.08
CA GLU A 25 -3.47 16.87 13.40
C GLU A 25 -2.22 16.06 13.77
N PHE A 26 -1.56 16.47 14.85
CA PHE A 26 -0.44 15.72 15.43
C PHE A 26 -0.99 14.97 16.64
N ASP A 27 -0.57 13.71 16.79
CA ASP A 27 -0.77 13.05 18.06
C ASP A 27 0.09 13.70 19.15
N ARG A 28 -0.02 13.24 20.40
CA ARG A 28 0.72 13.81 21.55
C ARG A 28 2.25 13.74 21.43
N GLU A 29 2.78 13.02 20.42
CA GLU A 29 4.21 12.86 20.14
C GLU A 29 4.66 13.64 18.88
N GLY A 30 3.76 14.33 18.19
CA GLY A 30 4.07 15.16 17.03
C GLY A 30 4.16 14.39 15.69
N ALA A 31 3.87 13.09 15.66
CA ALA A 31 3.80 12.33 14.42
C ALA A 31 2.43 12.48 13.74
N ARG A 32 2.42 12.71 12.42
CA ARG A 32 1.18 12.72 11.65
C ARG A 32 0.60 11.31 11.56
N VAL A 33 -0.70 11.19 11.70
CA VAL A 33 -1.42 9.92 11.58
C VAL A 33 -1.81 9.69 10.12
N ALA A 34 -1.44 8.53 9.56
CA ALA A 34 -1.85 8.13 8.23
C ALA A 34 -3.14 7.31 8.25
N VAL A 35 -3.28 6.41 9.24
CA VAL A 35 -4.49 5.60 9.43
C VAL A 35 -4.81 5.54 10.92
N LYS A 36 -6.09 5.78 11.26
CA LYS A 36 -6.62 5.56 12.60
C LYS A 36 -7.91 4.77 12.51
N LEU A 37 -7.95 3.65 13.19
CA LEU A 37 -9.17 2.90 13.48
C LEU A 37 -9.53 3.13 14.94
N ASP A 38 -10.79 3.40 15.22
CA ASP A 38 -11.29 3.67 16.55
C ASP A 38 -12.52 2.80 16.83
N HIS A 39 -12.35 1.80 17.70
CA HIS A 39 -13.38 0.83 18.10
C HIS A 39 -14.10 0.18 16.92
N VAL A 40 -13.34 -0.22 15.88
CA VAL A 40 -13.89 -0.75 14.62
C VAL A 40 -14.29 -2.20 14.78
N THR A 41 -15.56 -2.49 14.45
CA THR A 41 -16.10 -3.85 14.37
C THR A 41 -16.58 -4.12 12.94
N ARG A 42 -16.35 -5.33 12.44
CA ARG A 42 -16.92 -5.80 11.18
C ARG A 42 -17.59 -7.16 11.36
N THR A 43 -18.90 -7.20 11.14
CA THR A 43 -19.71 -8.41 11.18
C THR A 43 -20.34 -8.68 9.82
N TYR A 44 -20.11 -9.86 9.29
CA TYR A 44 -20.79 -10.34 8.09
C TYR A 44 -22.01 -11.18 8.49
N ARG A 45 -23.14 -10.93 7.84
CA ARG A 45 -24.37 -11.69 8.01
C ARG A 45 -24.66 -12.49 6.75
N ARG A 46 -24.88 -13.78 6.93
CA ARG A 46 -25.34 -14.66 5.87
C ARG A 46 -26.46 -15.52 6.44
N ASP A 47 -27.66 -15.25 5.99
CA ASP A 47 -28.89 -15.87 6.52
C ASP A 47 -29.01 -15.69 8.05
N GLU A 48 -29.03 -16.78 8.82
CA GLU A 48 -29.08 -16.77 10.29
C GLU A 48 -27.69 -16.76 10.94
N PHE A 49 -26.61 -16.83 10.14
CA PHE A 49 -25.25 -16.87 10.65
C PHE A 49 -24.60 -15.47 10.66
N GLU A 50 -24.05 -15.12 11.81
CA GLU A 50 -23.20 -13.94 11.97
C GLU A 50 -21.76 -14.37 12.17
N VAL A 51 -20.84 -13.75 11.39
CA VAL A 51 -19.41 -13.93 11.56
C VAL A 51 -18.81 -12.57 11.87
N ARG A 52 -18.37 -12.38 13.11
CA ARG A 52 -17.64 -11.20 13.53
C ARG A 52 -16.19 -11.35 13.10
N ALA A 53 -15.84 -10.75 11.96
CA ALA A 53 -14.51 -10.83 11.37
C ALA A 53 -13.50 -9.92 12.07
N LEU A 54 -13.98 -8.77 12.60
CA LEU A 54 -13.20 -7.86 13.46
C LEU A 54 -14.06 -7.45 14.65
N ASP A 55 -13.44 -7.38 15.83
CA ASP A 55 -14.11 -7.10 17.09
C ASP A 55 -13.32 -6.04 17.86
N ASP A 56 -13.89 -4.83 17.94
CA ASP A 56 -13.35 -3.70 18.71
C ASP A 56 -11.89 -3.35 18.42
N ILE A 57 -11.54 -3.24 17.12
CA ILE A 57 -10.18 -2.94 16.67
C ILE A 57 -9.90 -1.45 16.80
N SER A 58 -8.84 -1.12 17.55
CA SER A 58 -8.25 0.22 17.59
C SER A 58 -6.78 0.16 17.17
N LEU A 59 -6.40 1.00 16.19
CA LEU A 59 -5.07 0.98 15.57
C LEU A 59 -4.72 2.39 15.10
N THR A 60 -3.47 2.80 15.34
CA THR A 60 -2.92 4.03 14.76
C THR A 60 -1.64 3.72 14.01
N ILE A 61 -1.59 4.12 12.72
CA ILE A 61 -0.42 3.99 11.87
C ILE A 61 0.09 5.39 11.54
N PRO A 62 1.35 5.73 11.87
CA PRO A 62 1.91 7.04 11.54
C PRO A 62 2.14 7.19 10.03
N THR A 63 2.20 8.43 9.55
CA THR A 63 2.66 8.70 8.17
C THR A 63 4.07 8.18 7.97
N GLN A 64 4.32 7.65 6.76
CA GLN A 64 5.59 7.02 6.39
C GLN A 64 5.91 5.75 7.21
N GLY A 65 4.97 5.24 8.00
CA GLY A 65 5.12 3.95 8.67
C GLY A 65 5.04 2.79 7.69
N PHE A 66 5.84 1.77 7.90
CA PHE A 66 5.70 0.47 7.23
C PHE A 66 5.29 -0.57 8.28
N VAL A 67 4.04 -1.00 8.22
CA VAL A 67 3.50 -1.94 9.21
C VAL A 67 3.08 -3.26 8.57
N ALA A 68 3.27 -4.35 9.32
CA ALA A 68 2.74 -5.66 8.97
C ALA A 68 1.64 -6.07 9.97
N ILE A 69 0.53 -6.56 9.46
CA ILE A 69 -0.53 -7.20 10.24
C ILE A 69 -0.42 -8.70 9.98
N MET A 70 -0.10 -9.45 11.03
CA MET A 70 0.18 -10.88 10.93
C MET A 70 -0.81 -11.69 11.77
N GLY A 71 -1.05 -12.92 11.35
CA GLY A 71 -1.94 -13.84 12.06
C GLY A 71 -2.31 -15.05 11.21
N PRO A 72 -2.97 -16.06 11.79
CA PRO A 72 -3.38 -17.25 11.06
C PRO A 72 -4.42 -16.94 9.98
N SER A 73 -4.67 -17.90 9.08
CA SER A 73 -5.76 -17.78 8.10
C SER A 73 -7.10 -17.61 8.82
N GLY A 74 -7.96 -16.73 8.32
CA GLY A 74 -9.26 -16.44 8.93
C GLY A 74 -9.21 -15.52 10.16
N SER A 75 -8.06 -14.95 10.54
CA SER A 75 -7.97 -14.03 11.69
C SER A 75 -8.56 -12.64 11.46
N GLY A 76 -9.00 -12.29 10.23
CA GLY A 76 -9.57 -10.99 9.90
C GLY A 76 -8.63 -10.01 9.18
N LYS A 77 -7.39 -10.41 8.83
CA LYS A 77 -6.38 -9.54 8.19
C LYS A 77 -6.86 -8.87 6.91
N THR A 78 -7.35 -9.65 5.96
CA THR A 78 -7.88 -9.13 4.68
C THR A 78 -9.11 -8.25 4.91
N THR A 79 -9.96 -8.57 5.90
CA THR A 79 -11.08 -7.70 6.30
C THR A 79 -10.58 -6.35 6.80
N LEU A 80 -9.61 -6.34 7.70
CA LEU A 80 -9.00 -5.11 8.21
C LEU A 80 -8.36 -4.28 7.08
N LEU A 81 -7.62 -4.94 6.19
CA LEU A 81 -7.02 -4.32 5.02
C LEU A 81 -8.08 -3.68 4.11
N ASN A 82 -9.19 -4.39 3.86
CA ASN A 82 -10.29 -3.89 3.04
C ASN A 82 -10.99 -2.67 3.65
N LEU A 83 -11.11 -2.60 4.98
CA LEU A 83 -11.63 -1.41 5.66
C LEU A 83 -10.69 -0.21 5.48
N VAL A 84 -9.38 -0.40 5.70
CA VAL A 84 -8.37 0.66 5.50
C VAL A 84 -8.33 1.12 4.04
N ALA A 85 -8.50 0.19 3.09
CA ALA A 85 -8.53 0.49 1.67
C ALA A 85 -9.86 1.10 1.18
N GLY A 86 -10.89 1.18 2.03
CA GLY A 86 -12.23 1.63 1.62
C GLY A 86 -12.88 0.71 0.59
N ILE A 87 -12.58 -0.60 0.64
CA ILE A 87 -13.22 -1.63 -0.20
C ILE A 87 -14.46 -2.18 0.50
N ASP A 88 -14.45 -2.17 1.83
CA ASP A 88 -15.54 -2.64 2.67
C ASP A 88 -15.88 -1.59 3.73
N HIS A 89 -17.03 -1.72 4.39
CA HIS A 89 -17.53 -0.80 5.42
C HIS A 89 -17.45 -1.41 6.81
N ALA A 90 -17.08 -0.62 7.81
CA ALA A 90 -17.21 -1.02 9.21
C ALA A 90 -18.70 -1.18 9.60
N THR A 91 -18.98 -2.14 10.48
CA THR A 91 -20.32 -2.29 11.09
C THR A 91 -20.51 -1.25 12.19
N SER A 92 -19.44 -0.91 12.92
CA SER A 92 -19.40 0.15 13.92
C SER A 92 -17.96 0.65 14.09
N GLY A 93 -17.79 1.78 14.78
CA GLY A 93 -16.51 2.46 14.94
C GLY A 93 -16.21 3.39 13.78
N SER A 94 -15.02 4.01 13.77
CA SER A 94 -14.60 4.94 12.73
C SER A 94 -13.25 4.56 12.11
N VAL A 95 -13.10 4.84 10.82
CA VAL A 95 -11.87 4.67 10.06
C VAL A 95 -11.49 6.03 9.46
N MET A 96 -10.37 6.57 9.93
CA MET A 96 -9.76 7.79 9.42
C MET A 96 -8.54 7.43 8.58
N VAL A 97 -8.39 8.05 7.41
CA VAL A 97 -7.20 7.94 6.58
C VAL A 97 -6.72 9.35 6.22
N GLY A 98 -5.54 9.71 6.68
CA GLY A 98 -5.14 11.10 6.70
C GLY A 98 -6.09 11.92 7.58
N GLU A 99 -6.70 12.93 6.97
CA GLU A 99 -7.67 13.81 7.64
C GLU A 99 -9.14 13.48 7.29
N GLU A 100 -9.37 12.42 6.50
CA GLU A 100 -10.68 12.07 6.00
C GLU A 100 -11.28 10.85 6.73
N GLU A 101 -12.49 11.00 7.27
CA GLU A 101 -13.25 9.89 7.82
C GLU A 101 -13.98 9.14 6.70
N ILE A 102 -13.46 7.96 6.34
CA ILE A 102 -14.01 7.18 5.24
C ILE A 102 -15.25 6.35 5.61
N THR A 103 -15.52 6.18 6.90
CA THR A 103 -16.68 5.41 7.41
C THR A 103 -18.01 6.04 7.02
N THR A 104 -18.04 7.38 6.87
CA THR A 104 -19.25 8.16 6.57
C THR A 104 -19.49 8.35 5.08
N MET A 105 -18.52 7.97 4.23
CA MET A 105 -18.61 8.12 2.79
C MET A 105 -19.57 7.11 2.17
N ASN A 106 -20.36 7.55 1.20
CA ASN A 106 -21.14 6.65 0.36
C ASN A 106 -20.25 5.94 -0.69
N GLU A 107 -20.77 4.91 -1.35
CA GLU A 107 -20.02 4.08 -2.32
C GLU A 107 -19.32 4.91 -3.43
N ARG A 108 -19.97 5.94 -3.93
CA ARG A 108 -19.42 6.79 -5.00
C ARG A 108 -18.27 7.66 -4.49
N GLU A 109 -18.45 8.24 -3.31
CA GLU A 109 -17.42 9.04 -2.63
C GLU A 109 -16.22 8.18 -2.29
N LEU A 110 -16.46 6.99 -1.73
CA LEU A 110 -15.45 6.03 -1.34
C LEU A 110 -14.65 5.51 -2.55
N ALA A 111 -15.32 5.24 -3.68
CA ALA A 111 -14.64 4.84 -4.91
C ALA A 111 -13.73 5.98 -5.46
N ALA A 112 -14.22 7.21 -5.45
CA ALA A 112 -13.44 8.38 -5.90
C ALA A 112 -12.27 8.69 -4.96
N TRP A 113 -12.49 8.52 -3.65
CA TRP A 113 -11.46 8.66 -2.62
C TRP A 113 -10.37 7.58 -2.79
N ARG A 114 -10.77 6.31 -2.87
CA ARG A 114 -9.87 5.18 -3.06
C ARG A 114 -8.96 5.34 -4.29
N ALA A 115 -9.52 5.78 -5.42
CA ALA A 115 -8.77 6.00 -6.66
C ALA A 115 -7.62 7.02 -6.51
N ARG A 116 -7.72 7.94 -5.54
CA ARG A 116 -6.70 8.97 -5.28
C ARG A 116 -5.72 8.62 -4.18
N HIS A 117 -6.17 7.89 -3.16
CA HIS A 117 -5.44 7.74 -1.92
C HIS A 117 -4.84 6.36 -1.70
N ILE A 118 -5.34 5.33 -2.40
CA ILE A 118 -4.97 3.94 -2.15
C ILE A 118 -4.30 3.30 -3.35
N GLY A 119 -3.10 2.78 -3.16
CA GLY A 119 -2.45 1.85 -4.07
C GLY A 119 -2.61 0.42 -3.56
N LEU A 120 -3.16 -0.48 -4.40
CA LEU A 120 -3.45 -1.86 -4.02
C LEU A 120 -2.44 -2.82 -4.65
N VAL A 121 -1.83 -3.66 -3.81
CA VAL A 121 -0.94 -4.76 -4.21
C VAL A 121 -1.54 -6.07 -3.70
N PHE A 122 -1.71 -7.05 -4.59
CA PHE A 122 -2.35 -8.33 -4.29
C PHE A 122 -1.36 -9.50 -4.43
N GLN A 123 -1.67 -10.63 -3.80
CA GLN A 123 -0.91 -11.87 -3.89
C GLN A 123 -0.81 -12.39 -5.33
N PHE A 124 -1.92 -12.43 -6.07
CA PHE A 124 -2.00 -12.94 -7.45
C PHE A 124 -1.83 -11.86 -8.52
N TYR A 125 -1.13 -10.78 -8.24
CA TYR A 125 -0.77 -9.67 -9.13
C TYR A 125 -1.96 -8.96 -9.78
N ASN A 126 -3.01 -9.67 -10.16
CA ASN A 126 -4.22 -9.18 -10.83
C ASN A 126 -3.91 -8.31 -12.07
N LEU A 127 -2.92 -8.74 -12.87
CA LEU A 127 -2.62 -8.14 -14.15
C LEU A 127 -3.60 -8.63 -15.21
N LEU A 128 -3.98 -7.73 -16.11
CA LEU A 128 -4.76 -8.11 -17.29
C LEU A 128 -3.84 -8.77 -18.31
N PRO A 129 -4.05 -10.06 -18.64
CA PRO A 129 -3.09 -10.84 -19.45
C PRO A 129 -3.01 -10.40 -20.91
N VAL A 130 -4.01 -9.63 -21.37
CA VAL A 130 -4.10 -9.08 -22.73
C VAL A 130 -3.42 -7.73 -22.88
N LEU A 131 -2.98 -7.13 -21.77
CA LEU A 131 -2.29 -5.84 -21.72
C LEU A 131 -0.80 -6.04 -21.42
N THR A 132 0.03 -5.18 -22.00
CA THR A 132 1.46 -5.10 -21.67
C THR A 132 1.69 -4.62 -20.24
N ALA A 133 2.94 -4.68 -19.75
CA ALA A 133 3.31 -4.08 -18.45
C ALA A 133 2.99 -2.58 -18.42
N PHE A 134 3.31 -1.85 -19.50
CA PHE A 134 2.97 -0.44 -19.65
C PHE A 134 1.47 -0.19 -19.51
N GLU A 135 0.67 -0.91 -20.29
CA GLU A 135 -0.78 -0.74 -20.31
C GLU A 135 -1.44 -1.12 -18.98
N ASN A 136 -0.96 -2.17 -18.29
CA ASN A 136 -1.42 -2.53 -16.95
C ASN A 136 -1.16 -1.40 -15.94
N VAL A 137 0.02 -0.77 -16.02
CA VAL A 137 0.37 0.35 -15.13
C VAL A 137 -0.40 1.63 -15.49
N GLU A 138 -0.75 1.85 -16.77
CA GLU A 138 -1.53 3.01 -17.21
C GLU A 138 -3.00 2.98 -16.73
N LEU A 139 -3.57 1.80 -16.47
CA LEU A 139 -5.01 1.64 -16.16
C LEU A 139 -5.55 2.65 -15.13
N PRO A 140 -4.95 2.85 -13.95
CA PRO A 140 -5.47 3.81 -12.97
C PRO A 140 -5.45 5.24 -13.48
N LEU A 141 -4.51 5.60 -14.35
CA LEU A 141 -4.37 6.95 -14.88
C LEU A 141 -5.44 7.29 -15.92
N LEU A 142 -6.11 6.28 -16.51
CA LEU A 142 -7.21 6.50 -17.46
C LEU A 142 -8.43 7.16 -16.79
N LEU A 143 -8.52 7.10 -15.47
CA LEU A 143 -9.55 7.74 -14.66
C LEU A 143 -9.20 9.19 -14.26
N THR A 144 -8.02 9.67 -14.65
CA THR A 144 -7.53 11.02 -14.34
C THR A 144 -7.73 11.98 -15.52
N HIS A 145 -7.48 13.26 -15.30
CA HIS A 145 -7.51 14.28 -16.35
C HIS A 145 -6.18 14.43 -17.11
N LEU A 146 -5.21 13.54 -16.88
CA LEU A 146 -3.89 13.59 -17.50
C LEU A 146 -3.99 13.35 -19.01
N SER A 147 -3.24 14.12 -19.80
CA SER A 147 -3.04 13.88 -21.22
C SER A 147 -2.30 12.55 -21.45
N LYS A 148 -2.36 12.02 -22.67
CA LYS A 148 -1.63 10.81 -23.04
C LYS A 148 -0.12 10.93 -22.81
N ALA A 149 0.46 12.11 -23.07
CA ALA A 149 1.88 12.35 -22.86
C ALA A 149 2.26 12.33 -21.37
N GLU A 150 1.46 12.96 -20.51
CA GLU A 150 1.66 12.95 -19.07
C GLU A 150 1.50 11.52 -18.51
N ARG A 151 0.44 10.78 -18.88
CA ARG A 151 0.29 9.39 -18.48
C ARG A 151 1.49 8.55 -18.86
N LYS A 152 2.02 8.69 -20.07
CA LYS A 152 3.21 7.99 -20.52
C LYS A 152 4.40 8.27 -19.59
N THR A 153 4.66 9.52 -19.24
CA THR A 153 5.76 9.90 -18.33
C THR A 153 5.58 9.27 -16.96
N HIS A 154 4.36 9.28 -16.41
CA HIS A 154 4.06 8.64 -15.11
C HIS A 154 4.31 7.13 -15.14
N VAL A 155 3.84 6.45 -16.19
CA VAL A 155 4.02 5.00 -16.35
C VAL A 155 5.51 4.63 -16.48
N GLU A 156 6.25 5.34 -17.33
CA GLU A 156 7.69 5.13 -17.52
C GLU A 156 8.45 5.31 -16.19
N SER A 157 8.12 6.36 -15.44
CA SER A 157 8.72 6.62 -14.13
C SER A 157 8.39 5.53 -13.11
N ALA A 158 7.13 5.05 -13.08
CA ALA A 158 6.71 3.98 -12.17
C ALA A 158 7.42 2.65 -12.51
N LEU A 159 7.49 2.27 -13.79
CA LEU A 159 8.20 1.07 -14.24
C LEU A 159 9.72 1.16 -13.99
N GLN A 160 10.30 2.35 -14.14
CA GLN A 160 11.70 2.59 -13.78
C GLN A 160 11.94 2.44 -12.27
N ALA A 161 11.03 2.94 -11.43
CA ALA A 161 11.13 2.85 -9.98
C ALA A 161 11.14 1.40 -9.47
N VAL A 162 10.46 0.49 -10.17
CA VAL A 162 10.44 -0.94 -9.85
C VAL A 162 11.48 -1.76 -10.62
N GLY A 163 12.33 -1.11 -11.44
CA GLY A 163 13.42 -1.75 -12.19
C GLY A 163 12.97 -2.53 -13.41
N LEU A 164 11.88 -2.12 -14.08
CA LEU A 164 11.30 -2.76 -15.26
C LEU A 164 11.23 -1.84 -16.49
N ALA A 165 12.10 -0.85 -16.59
CA ALA A 165 12.14 0.08 -17.72
C ALA A 165 12.36 -0.60 -19.08
N ASP A 166 13.04 -1.75 -19.10
CA ASP A 166 13.33 -2.56 -20.29
C ASP A 166 12.26 -3.63 -20.58
N ARG A 167 11.18 -3.68 -19.81
CA ARG A 167 10.10 -4.66 -19.89
C ARG A 167 8.73 -4.07 -20.18
N MET A 168 8.64 -2.81 -20.54
CA MET A 168 7.38 -2.07 -20.71
C MET A 168 6.42 -2.73 -21.70
N ASP A 169 6.96 -3.28 -22.80
CA ASP A 169 6.18 -3.90 -23.88
C ASP A 169 5.91 -5.39 -23.67
N HIS A 170 6.34 -5.97 -22.53
CA HIS A 170 6.13 -7.39 -22.24
C HIS A 170 4.71 -7.61 -21.70
N TYR A 171 4.10 -8.71 -22.14
CA TYR A 171 2.85 -9.23 -21.59
C TYR A 171 3.13 -10.03 -20.30
N PRO A 172 2.17 -10.18 -19.37
CA PRO A 172 2.35 -10.94 -18.13
C PRO A 172 2.97 -12.32 -18.37
N ARG A 173 2.51 -13.08 -19.34
CA ARG A 173 3.05 -14.42 -19.70
C ARG A 173 4.54 -14.44 -20.07
N GLN A 174 5.15 -13.30 -20.32
CA GLN A 174 6.57 -13.15 -20.69
C GLN A 174 7.42 -12.70 -19.49
N LEU A 175 6.80 -12.49 -18.34
CA LEU A 175 7.42 -12.02 -17.11
C LEU A 175 7.53 -13.19 -16.12
N SER A 176 8.53 -13.13 -15.24
CA SER A 176 8.57 -14.02 -14.06
C SER A 176 7.57 -13.52 -13.01
N GLY A 177 7.18 -14.37 -12.04
CA GLY A 177 6.27 -13.97 -10.96
C GLY A 177 6.73 -12.74 -10.19
N GLY A 178 8.04 -12.65 -9.88
CA GLY A 178 8.60 -11.44 -9.26
C GLY A 178 8.55 -10.19 -10.15
N GLN A 179 8.65 -10.35 -11.49
CA GLN A 179 8.47 -9.24 -12.42
C GLN A 179 6.99 -8.85 -12.54
N GLU A 180 6.07 -9.80 -12.57
CA GLU A 180 4.62 -9.52 -12.55
C GLU A 180 4.23 -8.76 -11.28
N GLN A 181 4.76 -9.16 -10.11
CA GLN A 181 4.53 -8.45 -8.86
C GLN A 181 5.10 -7.03 -8.88
N ARG A 182 6.27 -6.82 -9.48
CA ARG A 182 6.83 -5.47 -9.68
C ARG A 182 5.94 -4.61 -10.59
N VAL A 183 5.34 -5.17 -11.65
CA VAL A 183 4.34 -4.46 -12.47
C VAL A 183 3.10 -4.10 -11.65
N ALA A 184 2.60 -5.02 -10.80
CA ALA A 184 1.48 -4.74 -9.92
C ALA A 184 1.81 -3.63 -8.91
N ILE A 185 3.03 -3.60 -8.37
CA ILE A 185 3.51 -2.51 -7.49
C ILE A 185 3.62 -1.19 -8.27
N ALA A 186 4.16 -1.20 -9.51
CA ALA A 186 4.22 -0.01 -10.36
C ALA A 186 2.82 0.56 -10.62
N ARG A 187 1.84 -0.30 -10.92
CA ARG A 187 0.43 0.08 -11.07
C ARG A 187 -0.14 0.69 -9.78
N ALA A 188 0.23 0.15 -8.64
CA ALA A 188 -0.23 0.66 -7.34
C ALA A 188 0.34 2.05 -7.01
N ILE A 189 1.56 2.38 -7.45
CA ILE A 189 2.21 3.66 -7.13
C ILE A 189 2.04 4.74 -8.20
N VAL A 190 1.54 4.41 -9.40
CA VAL A 190 1.52 5.31 -10.57
C VAL A 190 0.67 6.56 -10.37
N THR A 191 -0.36 6.49 -9.53
CA THR A 191 -1.22 7.62 -9.13
C THR A 191 -0.67 8.44 -7.97
N ASP A 192 0.52 8.08 -7.45
CA ASP A 192 1.12 8.68 -6.27
C ASP A 192 0.22 8.62 -5.01
N PRO A 193 -0.28 7.44 -4.62
CA PRO A 193 -1.26 7.30 -3.54
C PRO A 193 -0.65 7.67 -2.19
N THR A 194 -1.53 8.03 -1.23
CA THR A 194 -1.16 8.32 0.16
C THR A 194 -0.68 7.07 0.90
N ILE A 195 -1.35 5.94 0.63
CA ILE A 195 -1.09 4.66 1.31
C ILE A 195 -1.00 3.53 0.28
N LEU A 196 -0.01 2.67 0.45
CA LEU A 196 0.06 1.36 -0.20
C LEU A 196 -0.50 0.30 0.74
N VAL A 197 -1.46 -0.44 0.24
CA VAL A 197 -2.12 -1.55 0.93
C VAL A 197 -1.73 -2.84 0.21
N ALA A 198 -1.05 -3.76 0.91
CA ALA A 198 -0.51 -4.98 0.32
C ALA A 198 -1.09 -6.23 0.99
N ASP A 199 -1.83 -7.03 0.23
CA ASP A 199 -2.41 -8.28 0.67
C ASP A 199 -1.53 -9.44 0.22
N GLU A 200 -0.79 -10.04 1.15
CA GLU A 200 0.14 -11.17 0.93
C GLU A 200 1.08 -10.95 -0.27
N PRO A 201 1.82 -9.82 -0.37
CA PRO A 201 2.51 -9.41 -1.60
C PRO A 201 3.63 -10.35 -2.04
N THR A 202 4.01 -11.31 -1.19
CA THR A 202 5.07 -12.29 -1.44
C THR A 202 4.58 -13.74 -1.42
N GLY A 203 3.27 -13.96 -1.24
CA GLY A 203 2.70 -15.28 -0.96
C GLY A 203 2.82 -16.29 -2.11
N ASP A 204 2.98 -15.83 -3.36
CA ASP A 204 3.11 -16.67 -4.57
C ASP A 204 4.53 -16.64 -5.17
N LEU A 205 5.54 -16.22 -4.38
CA LEU A 205 6.90 -16.02 -4.85
C LEU A 205 7.87 -16.99 -4.18
N ASP A 206 8.92 -17.37 -4.92
CA ASP A 206 10.09 -18.03 -4.35
C ASP A 206 10.79 -17.11 -3.32
N ALA A 207 11.63 -17.71 -2.47
CA ALA A 207 12.27 -17.01 -1.35
C ALA A 207 13.10 -15.78 -1.77
N LYS A 208 13.80 -15.85 -2.92
CA LYS A 208 14.63 -14.76 -3.44
C LYS A 208 13.74 -13.64 -3.98
N SER A 209 12.77 -13.98 -4.82
CA SER A 209 11.82 -13.02 -5.37
C SER A 209 11.01 -12.33 -4.27
N ALA A 210 10.62 -13.08 -3.22
CA ALA A 210 9.94 -12.52 -2.06
C ALA A 210 10.80 -11.48 -1.32
N GLU A 211 12.08 -11.78 -1.09
CA GLU A 211 13.02 -10.83 -0.49
C GLU A 211 13.20 -9.58 -1.33
N ASP A 212 13.35 -9.73 -2.65
CA ASP A 212 13.47 -8.61 -3.59
C ASP A 212 12.24 -7.69 -3.58
N ILE A 213 11.03 -8.26 -3.43
CA ILE A 213 9.79 -7.47 -3.29
C ILE A 213 9.73 -6.73 -1.95
N LEU A 214 10.11 -7.37 -0.84
CA LEU A 214 10.16 -6.72 0.47
C LEU A 214 11.19 -5.58 0.50
N LEU A 215 12.34 -5.76 -0.12
CA LEU A 215 13.33 -4.69 -0.31
C LEU A 215 12.80 -3.54 -1.16
N LEU A 216 12.05 -3.83 -2.24
CA LEU A 216 11.40 -2.80 -3.05
C LEU A 216 10.37 -2.01 -2.24
N LEU A 217 9.51 -2.68 -1.47
CA LEU A 217 8.54 -2.01 -0.58
C LEU A 217 9.25 -1.14 0.47
N THR A 218 10.35 -1.65 1.06
CA THR A 218 11.21 -0.87 1.96
C THR A 218 11.76 0.37 1.29
N GLN A 219 12.23 0.25 0.05
CA GLN A 219 12.73 1.39 -0.72
C GLN A 219 11.62 2.41 -0.98
N LEU A 220 10.41 1.97 -1.35
CA LEU A 220 9.25 2.85 -1.54
C LEU A 220 8.88 3.59 -0.25
N ASN A 221 8.92 2.92 0.89
CA ASN A 221 8.70 3.55 2.19
C ASN A 221 9.79 4.58 2.51
N ARG A 222 11.08 4.21 2.47
CA ARG A 222 12.20 5.05 2.94
C ARG A 222 12.57 6.17 1.98
N GLN A 223 12.59 5.91 0.67
CA GLN A 223 13.05 6.90 -0.32
C GLN A 223 11.91 7.75 -0.88
N PHE A 224 10.70 7.19 -0.96
CA PHE A 224 9.53 7.88 -1.49
C PHE A 224 8.51 8.25 -0.41
N HIS A 225 8.86 8.02 0.86
CA HIS A 225 8.05 8.39 2.02
C HIS A 225 6.61 7.85 1.99
N LYS A 226 6.43 6.64 1.44
CA LYS A 226 5.10 6.00 1.36
C LYS A 226 4.75 5.33 2.67
N THR A 227 3.52 5.52 3.13
CA THR A 227 2.95 4.69 4.20
C THR A 227 2.54 3.35 3.61
N ILE A 228 2.93 2.24 4.25
CA ILE A 228 2.64 0.90 3.77
C ILE A 228 1.95 0.09 4.86
N VAL A 229 0.79 -0.47 4.53
CA VAL A 229 0.06 -1.42 5.36
C VAL A 229 0.05 -2.77 4.65
N MET A 230 0.76 -3.74 5.20
CA MET A 230 0.89 -5.07 4.62
C MET A 230 0.22 -6.10 5.52
N VAL A 231 -0.55 -7.02 4.96
CA VAL A 231 -0.96 -8.24 5.65
C VAL A 231 -0.15 -9.41 5.12
N THR A 232 0.31 -10.27 6.01
CA THR A 232 1.08 -11.46 5.64
C THR A 232 1.08 -12.48 6.78
N HIS A 233 1.39 -13.72 6.43
CA HIS A 233 1.68 -14.77 7.40
C HIS A 233 3.16 -15.21 7.35
N ASP A 234 3.98 -14.58 6.49
CA ASP A 234 5.41 -14.88 6.36
C ASP A 234 6.24 -14.16 7.43
N PRO A 235 6.84 -14.87 8.41
CA PRO A 235 7.62 -14.25 9.47
C PRO A 235 8.89 -13.55 8.95
N ARG A 236 9.37 -13.87 7.75
CA ARG A 236 10.51 -13.17 7.15
C ARG A 236 10.24 -11.69 6.92
N SER A 237 8.97 -11.30 6.77
CA SER A 237 8.56 -9.92 6.57
C SER A 237 8.83 -9.01 7.77
N GLU A 238 8.93 -9.57 8.98
CA GLU A 238 9.10 -8.81 10.23
C GLU A 238 10.36 -7.94 10.23
N ARG A 239 11.43 -8.38 9.57
CA ARG A 239 12.69 -7.63 9.49
C ARG A 239 12.64 -6.41 8.55
N PHE A 240 11.57 -6.27 7.75
CA PHE A 240 11.40 -5.22 6.75
C PHE A 240 10.41 -4.13 7.14
N VAL A 241 9.78 -4.25 8.30
CA VAL A 241 8.74 -3.32 8.76
C VAL A 241 9.14 -2.60 10.05
N ASP A 242 8.48 -1.49 10.35
CA ASP A 242 8.69 -0.74 11.60
C ASP A 242 7.96 -1.39 12.77
N THR A 243 6.75 -1.90 12.50
CA THR A 243 5.90 -2.49 13.55
C THR A 243 5.14 -3.69 12.99
N VAL A 244 5.05 -4.73 13.80
CA VAL A 244 4.22 -5.92 13.55
C VAL A 244 3.04 -5.90 14.51
N TYR A 245 1.83 -5.99 13.97
CA TYR A 245 0.59 -6.19 14.74
C TYR A 245 0.14 -7.64 14.59
N ARG A 246 -0.16 -8.30 15.72
CA ARG A 246 -0.64 -9.67 15.74
C ARG A 246 -2.16 -9.69 15.86
N LEU A 247 -2.84 -10.26 14.86
CA LEU A 247 -4.29 -10.39 14.80
C LEU A 247 -4.70 -11.86 14.93
N ASP A 248 -5.58 -12.17 15.87
CA ASP A 248 -6.19 -13.49 16.00
C ASP A 248 -7.69 -13.36 16.28
N LYS A 249 -8.50 -14.13 15.55
CA LYS A 249 -9.98 -14.18 15.69
C LYS A 249 -10.62 -12.79 15.76
N GLY A 250 -10.14 -11.86 14.94
CA GLY A 250 -10.70 -10.52 14.83
C GLY A 250 -10.26 -9.52 15.91
N VAL A 251 -9.32 -9.88 16.79
CA VAL A 251 -8.80 -8.98 17.82
C VAL A 251 -7.28 -8.86 17.74
N PHE A 252 -6.72 -7.71 18.11
CA PHE A 252 -5.28 -7.60 18.29
C PHE A 252 -4.84 -8.26 19.58
N ILE A 253 -3.85 -9.16 19.47
CA ILE A 253 -3.26 -9.87 20.63
C ILE A 253 -1.92 -9.28 21.04
N GLY A 254 -1.35 -8.35 20.28
CA GLY A 254 -0.11 -7.68 20.59
C GLY A 254 0.45 -6.89 19.42
N SER A 255 1.45 -6.05 19.73
CA SER A 255 2.28 -5.37 18.73
C SER A 255 3.74 -5.44 19.15
N GLU A 256 4.63 -5.57 18.18
CA GLU A 256 6.07 -5.68 18.38
C GLU A 256 6.79 -4.73 17.42
N LYS A 257 7.96 -4.23 17.83
CA LYS A 257 8.84 -3.51 16.90
C LYS A 257 9.35 -4.47 15.85
N GLY A 258 9.27 -4.07 14.60
CA GLY A 258 9.88 -4.78 13.47
C GLY A 258 11.39 -4.53 13.39
N GLY A 259 12.09 -5.32 12.58
CA GLY A 259 13.54 -5.26 12.46
C GLY A 259 14.07 -3.95 11.86
N MET A 260 13.23 -3.15 11.18
CA MET A 260 13.64 -1.87 10.61
C MET A 260 13.80 -0.74 11.63
N SER A 261 13.23 -0.86 12.82
CA SER A 261 13.36 0.14 13.89
C SER A 261 14.81 0.28 14.41
N ASP A 262 15.67 -0.74 14.19
CA ASP A 262 17.05 -0.76 14.68
C ASP A 262 18.10 -0.30 13.62
N HIS A 263 17.71 -0.08 12.35
CA HIS A 263 18.63 0.24 11.26
C HIS A 263 18.71 1.72 10.86
N THR A 264 18.44 2.64 11.79
CA THR A 264 18.66 4.08 11.55
C THR A 264 20.16 4.47 11.50
N THR A 265 21.06 3.52 11.67
CA THR A 265 22.52 3.74 11.68
C THR A 265 23.25 2.71 10.81
N GLY A 266 23.23 2.86 9.50
CA GLY A 266 24.08 1.99 8.69
C GLY A 266 23.70 1.77 7.23
N LEU A 267 23.22 2.77 6.52
CA LEU A 267 23.25 2.73 5.05
C LEU A 267 24.64 3.18 4.60
N VAL A 268 25.51 2.19 4.40
CA VAL A 268 26.77 2.37 3.69
C VAL A 268 26.44 2.87 2.29
N ALA A 269 26.96 4.05 1.94
CA ALA A 269 26.93 4.55 0.58
C ALA A 269 27.60 3.52 -0.35
N PRO A 270 27.09 3.30 -1.57
CA PRO A 270 27.78 2.48 -2.54
C PRO A 270 29.13 3.15 -2.86
N ALA A 271 30.22 2.38 -2.76
CA ALA A 271 31.55 2.77 -3.19
C ALA A 271 31.52 3.21 -4.66
N GLU A 272 32.34 4.20 -4.97
CA GLU A 272 32.56 4.86 -6.25
C GLU A 272 32.83 3.92 -7.44
#